data_d6e45eebac7c1f26b979adfad5764a47
#
_entry.id   d6e45eebac7c1f26b979adfad5764a47
#
_cell.length_a   1.000
_cell.length_b   1.000
_cell.length_c   1.000
_cell.angle_alpha   90.00
_cell.angle_beta   90.00
_cell.angle_gamma   90.00
#
_symmetry.space_group_name_H-M   'P 1'
#
loop_
_entity.id
_entity.type
_entity.pdbx_description
1 polymer ?
#
loop_
_entity_poly.entity_id
_entity_poly.type
_entity_poly.pdbx_seq_one_letter_code
_entity_poly.pdbx_strand_id
1 'polypeptide(L)'
;MKKLFYFIFKKFSPIKYARHIGVNVGDNCRLLNIQYSTEPYLLKIGNHVSATNVRFETHDGGVWCFRKENPEIDIIKPISIGNNVYLGYEAVVLPGVTIGNNVIIGARAMVTKDIPSNSVAVGIHARVIKTLEEYKEKTFKEADNSKHMDAVSKKAYYKNKYFR
;
A
#
# COMPACT_ATOMS: atom_id res chain seq x y z
N MET A 1 14.09 -9.87 -24.31
CA MET A 1 15.09 -9.66 -23.25
C MET A 1 14.72 -8.56 -22.24
N LYS A 2 14.39 -7.30 -22.65
CA LYS A 2 14.04 -6.20 -21.71
C LYS A 2 12.88 -6.55 -20.78
N LYS A 3 11.76 -7.13 -21.26
CA LYS A 3 10.59 -7.48 -20.42
C LYS A 3 10.91 -8.47 -19.30
N LEU A 4 11.73 -9.50 -19.58
CA LEU A 4 12.17 -10.49 -18.60
C LEU A 4 13.08 -9.85 -17.54
N PHE A 5 14.00 -8.97 -17.95
CA PHE A 5 14.86 -8.22 -17.04
C PHE A 5 14.03 -7.35 -16.08
N TYR A 6 13.05 -6.61 -16.56
CA TYR A 6 12.17 -5.79 -15.72
C TYR A 6 11.32 -6.63 -14.76
N PHE A 7 10.84 -7.80 -15.19
CA PHE A 7 10.11 -8.71 -14.32
C PHE A 7 10.99 -9.23 -13.16
N ILE A 8 12.19 -9.69 -13.47
CA ILE A 8 13.17 -10.13 -12.47
C ILE A 8 13.54 -8.98 -11.54
N PHE A 9 13.83 -7.80 -12.08
CA PHE A 9 14.19 -6.61 -11.31
C PHE A 9 13.08 -6.20 -10.33
N LYS A 10 11.82 -6.16 -10.78
CA LYS A 10 10.65 -5.89 -9.95
C LYS A 10 10.50 -6.92 -8.82
N LYS A 11 10.76 -8.20 -9.10
CA LYS A 11 10.59 -9.29 -8.14
C LYS A 11 11.68 -9.31 -7.06
N PHE A 12 12.94 -9.14 -7.45
CA PHE A 12 14.09 -9.33 -6.54
C PHE A 12 14.62 -8.03 -5.94
N SER A 13 14.28 -6.88 -6.50
CA SER A 13 14.71 -5.57 -5.99
C SER A 13 13.56 -4.54 -6.09
N PRO A 14 12.41 -4.78 -5.44
CA PRO A 14 11.20 -3.99 -5.66
C PRO A 14 11.36 -2.50 -5.34
N ILE A 15 12.14 -2.13 -4.33
CA ILE A 15 12.41 -0.71 -3.99
C ILE A 15 13.29 -0.05 -5.06
N LYS A 16 14.37 -0.73 -5.50
CA LYS A 16 15.22 -0.20 -6.57
C LYS A 16 14.44 -0.08 -7.88
N TYR A 17 13.59 -1.06 -8.18
CA TYR A 17 12.70 -1.00 -9.34
C TYR A 17 11.74 0.20 -9.26
N ALA A 18 11.08 0.43 -8.12
CA ALA A 18 10.18 1.57 -7.92
C ALA A 18 10.90 2.90 -8.17
N ARG A 19 12.07 3.09 -7.57
CA ARG A 19 12.90 4.28 -7.79
C ARG A 19 13.35 4.42 -9.26
N HIS A 20 13.70 3.32 -9.92
CA HIS A 20 14.10 3.30 -11.33
C HIS A 20 13.00 3.76 -12.28
N ILE A 21 11.74 3.44 -12.00
CA ILE A 21 10.59 3.90 -12.80
C ILE A 21 10.08 5.28 -12.40
N GLY A 22 10.75 5.96 -11.47
CA GLY A 22 10.47 7.35 -11.09
C GLY A 22 9.68 7.54 -9.80
N VAL A 23 9.29 6.47 -9.09
CA VAL A 23 8.62 6.61 -7.78
C VAL A 23 9.59 7.19 -6.76
N ASN A 24 9.16 8.24 -6.05
CA ASN A 24 9.90 8.75 -4.90
C ASN A 24 9.62 7.85 -3.68
N VAL A 25 10.58 7.02 -3.28
CA VAL A 25 10.44 6.06 -2.16
C VAL A 25 11.46 6.36 -1.09
N GLY A 26 10.98 6.52 0.12
CA GLY A 26 11.80 6.66 1.34
C GLY A 26 12.48 5.36 1.78
N ASP A 27 12.97 5.35 3.02
CA ASP A 27 13.76 4.27 3.58
C ASP A 27 12.93 3.28 4.40
N ASN A 28 13.51 2.09 4.68
CA ASN A 28 12.88 1.02 5.46
C ASN A 28 11.50 0.57 4.93
N CYS A 29 11.28 0.65 3.63
CA CYS A 29 10.04 0.24 2.99
C CYS A 29 10.04 -1.24 2.59
N ARG A 30 8.87 -1.85 2.60
CA ARG A 30 8.60 -3.21 2.10
C ARG A 30 7.47 -3.15 1.07
N LEU A 31 7.83 -3.11 -0.21
CA LEU A 31 6.90 -3.02 -1.33
C LEU A 31 6.92 -4.34 -2.11
N LEU A 32 5.89 -5.16 -1.94
CA LEU A 32 5.80 -6.49 -2.54
C LEU A 32 4.70 -6.53 -3.61
N ASN A 33 5.07 -6.86 -4.83
CA ASN A 33 4.16 -7.02 -5.98
C ASN A 33 3.24 -5.79 -6.21
N ILE A 34 3.82 -4.59 -6.17
CA ILE A 34 3.06 -3.34 -6.35
C ILE A 34 2.70 -3.15 -7.83
N GLN A 35 1.47 -2.67 -8.06
CA GLN A 35 1.00 -2.24 -9.37
C GLN A 35 1.08 -0.70 -9.43
N TYR A 36 1.95 -0.21 -10.29
CA TYR A 36 2.12 1.21 -10.53
C TYR A 36 1.32 1.61 -11.77
N SER A 37 0.72 2.80 -11.73
CA SER A 37 0.07 3.42 -12.88
C SER A 37 1.09 3.81 -13.96
N THR A 38 0.61 4.39 -15.05
CA THR A 38 1.44 4.86 -16.17
C THR A 38 2.32 6.07 -15.81
N GLU A 39 1.98 6.81 -14.73
CA GLU A 39 2.72 7.96 -14.21
C GLU A 39 3.36 7.67 -12.83
N PRO A 40 4.28 6.69 -12.72
CA PRO A 40 4.87 6.31 -11.42
C PRO A 40 5.67 7.46 -10.78
N TYR A 41 6.16 8.42 -11.56
CA TYR A 41 6.86 9.63 -11.09
C TYR A 41 5.96 10.60 -10.31
N LEU A 42 4.64 10.41 -10.31
CA LEU A 42 3.68 11.15 -9.50
C LEU A 42 3.39 10.48 -8.16
N LEU A 43 4.01 9.34 -7.87
CA LEU A 43 3.83 8.64 -6.60
C LEU A 43 4.99 8.95 -5.65
N LYS A 44 4.63 9.47 -4.45
CA LYS A 44 5.54 9.68 -3.32
C LYS A 44 5.19 8.73 -2.19
N ILE A 45 6.17 7.98 -1.71
CA ILE A 45 6.05 7.04 -0.58
C ILE A 45 7.10 7.44 0.45
N GLY A 46 6.66 7.69 1.69
CA GLY A 46 7.52 8.06 2.81
C GLY A 46 8.37 6.90 3.34
N ASN A 47 8.87 7.06 4.55
CA ASN A 47 9.70 6.06 5.22
C ASN A 47 8.84 5.02 5.96
N HIS A 48 9.37 3.79 6.12
CA HIS A 48 8.73 2.71 6.87
C HIS A 48 7.32 2.39 6.36
N VAL A 49 7.16 2.28 5.03
CA VAL A 49 5.89 1.91 4.40
C VAL A 49 5.91 0.45 4.01
N SER A 50 4.87 -0.28 4.42
CA SER A 50 4.67 -1.68 4.03
C SER A 50 3.42 -1.83 3.17
N ALA A 51 3.57 -2.39 1.98
CA ALA A 51 2.49 -2.65 1.02
C ALA A 51 2.67 -3.99 0.32
N THR A 52 1.58 -4.72 0.13
CA THR A 52 1.60 -6.00 -0.58
C THR A 52 0.45 -6.07 -1.57
N ASN A 53 0.76 -6.28 -2.85
CA ASN A 53 -0.19 -6.38 -3.96
C ASN A 53 -1.12 -5.14 -4.09
N VAL A 54 -0.60 -3.97 -3.67
CA VAL A 54 -1.34 -2.70 -3.72
C VAL A 54 -1.28 -2.11 -5.12
N ARG A 55 -2.38 -1.47 -5.54
CA ARG A 55 -2.49 -0.74 -6.78
C ARG A 55 -2.56 0.76 -6.52
N PHE A 56 -1.69 1.53 -7.19
CA PHE A 56 -1.74 2.98 -7.21
C PHE A 56 -2.19 3.45 -8.59
N GLU A 57 -3.28 4.22 -8.64
CA GLU A 57 -3.81 4.83 -9.85
C GLU A 57 -3.57 6.33 -9.83
N THR A 58 -2.81 6.83 -10.79
CA THR A 58 -2.49 8.26 -10.91
C THR A 58 -3.33 8.99 -11.96
N HIS A 59 -4.13 8.26 -12.73
CA HIS A 59 -5.03 8.83 -13.74
C HIS A 59 -6.46 8.29 -13.60
N ASP A 60 -7.42 9.07 -14.09
CA ASP A 60 -8.82 8.68 -14.15
C ASP A 60 -9.19 8.25 -15.59
N GLY A 61 -9.30 6.95 -15.79
CA GLY A 61 -9.68 6.39 -17.08
C GLY A 61 -11.12 6.71 -17.53
N GLY A 62 -11.97 7.24 -16.64
CA GLY A 62 -13.36 7.61 -16.93
C GLY A 62 -13.48 8.70 -18.01
N VAL A 63 -12.44 9.49 -18.21
CA VAL A 63 -12.36 10.50 -19.29
C VAL A 63 -12.53 9.91 -20.69
N TRP A 64 -12.32 8.59 -20.84
CA TRP A 64 -12.56 7.86 -22.08
C TRP A 64 -13.95 8.15 -22.68
N CYS A 65 -14.97 8.30 -21.86
CA CYS A 65 -16.34 8.56 -22.30
C CYS A 65 -16.48 9.89 -23.06
N PHE A 66 -15.57 10.83 -22.83
CA PHE A 66 -15.61 12.18 -23.40
C PHE A 66 -14.58 12.40 -24.52
N ARG A 67 -13.72 11.43 -24.81
CA ARG A 67 -12.67 11.57 -25.85
C ARG A 67 -13.18 11.74 -27.25
N LYS A 68 -14.43 11.36 -27.52
CA LYS A 68 -15.06 11.63 -28.83
C LYS A 68 -15.31 13.14 -29.04
N GLU A 69 -15.64 13.85 -27.95
CA GLU A 69 -15.90 15.30 -27.98
C GLU A 69 -14.62 16.11 -27.74
N ASN A 70 -13.75 15.61 -26.86
CA ASN A 70 -12.46 16.21 -26.54
C ASN A 70 -11.36 15.13 -26.53
N PRO A 71 -10.69 14.88 -27.66
CA PRO A 71 -9.69 13.82 -27.79
C PRO A 71 -8.49 13.95 -26.85
N GLU A 72 -8.14 15.16 -26.42
CA GLU A 72 -6.97 15.46 -25.59
C GLU A 72 -7.27 15.47 -24.10
N ILE A 73 -8.52 15.17 -23.68
CA ILE A 73 -8.89 15.20 -22.28
C ILE A 73 -8.14 14.13 -21.47
N ASP A 74 -7.54 14.53 -20.36
CA ASP A 74 -6.94 13.64 -19.38
C ASP A 74 -7.10 14.18 -17.95
N ILE A 75 -7.10 13.28 -16.96
CA ILE A 75 -7.08 13.63 -15.53
C ILE A 75 -5.98 12.82 -14.88
N ILE A 76 -4.90 13.50 -14.54
CA ILE A 76 -3.72 12.93 -13.90
C ILE A 76 -3.48 13.67 -12.59
N LYS A 77 -3.34 12.94 -11.46
CA LYS A 77 -3.12 13.51 -10.13
C LYS A 77 -2.08 12.72 -9.34
N PRO A 78 -1.25 13.40 -8.54
CA PRO A 78 -0.26 12.74 -7.70
C PRO A 78 -0.91 11.97 -6.56
N ILE A 79 -0.16 10.98 -6.04
CA ILE A 79 -0.50 10.26 -4.80
C ILE A 79 0.65 10.46 -3.82
N SER A 80 0.30 10.77 -2.56
CA SER A 80 1.27 10.93 -1.48
C SER A 80 0.97 10.00 -0.32
N ILE A 81 1.96 9.19 0.06
CA ILE A 81 1.91 8.30 1.23
C ILE A 81 2.91 8.81 2.26
N GLY A 82 2.45 9.05 3.47
CA GLY A 82 3.28 9.50 4.60
C GLY A 82 4.22 8.43 5.15
N ASN A 83 4.74 8.68 6.35
CA ASN A 83 5.65 7.76 7.03
C ASN A 83 4.89 6.79 7.93
N ASN A 84 5.49 5.61 8.19
CA ASN A 84 4.92 4.58 9.07
C ASN A 84 3.50 4.19 8.64
N VAL A 85 3.34 3.76 7.38
CA VAL A 85 2.04 3.41 6.80
C VAL A 85 2.01 1.94 6.42
N TYR A 86 0.94 1.27 6.80
CA TYR A 86 0.62 -0.07 6.32
C TYR A 86 -0.53 -0.02 5.32
N LEU A 87 -0.28 -0.48 4.12
CA LEU A 87 -1.30 -0.67 3.08
C LEU A 87 -1.60 -2.17 2.98
N GLY A 88 -2.82 -2.52 3.37
CA GLY A 88 -3.29 -3.90 3.38
C GLY A 88 -3.28 -4.54 1.99
N TYR A 89 -3.28 -5.86 1.98
CA TYR A 89 -3.25 -6.67 0.77
C TYR A 89 -4.37 -6.27 -0.20
N GLU A 90 -4.01 -6.05 -1.46
CA GLU A 90 -4.95 -5.65 -2.54
C GLU A 90 -5.69 -4.32 -2.30
N ALA A 91 -5.17 -3.43 -1.47
CA ALA A 91 -5.71 -2.08 -1.40
C ALA A 91 -5.47 -1.31 -2.71
N VAL A 92 -6.41 -0.43 -3.05
CA VAL A 92 -6.33 0.44 -4.23
C VAL A 92 -6.33 1.89 -3.76
N VAL A 93 -5.39 2.71 -4.25
CA VAL A 93 -5.32 4.14 -3.95
C VAL A 93 -5.58 4.92 -5.24
N LEU A 94 -6.59 5.79 -5.22
CA LEU A 94 -7.05 6.53 -6.39
C LEU A 94 -6.29 7.86 -6.59
N PRO A 95 -6.42 8.48 -7.77
CA PRO A 95 -5.72 9.71 -8.13
C PRO A 95 -5.99 10.87 -7.17
N GLY A 96 -4.95 11.59 -6.79
CA GLY A 96 -5.04 12.78 -5.94
C GLY A 96 -5.09 12.52 -4.45
N VAL A 97 -5.05 11.25 -4.01
CA VAL A 97 -5.15 10.89 -2.59
C VAL A 97 -3.84 11.16 -1.84
N THR A 98 -3.99 11.75 -0.65
CA THR A 98 -2.94 11.84 0.37
C THR A 98 -3.27 10.95 1.57
N ILE A 99 -2.37 10.04 1.93
CA ILE A 99 -2.42 9.26 3.17
C ILE A 99 -1.39 9.83 4.13
N GLY A 100 -1.84 10.25 5.31
CA GLY A 100 -0.98 10.85 6.35
C GLY A 100 0.02 9.88 6.97
N ASN A 101 0.65 10.30 8.06
CA ASN A 101 1.60 9.47 8.80
C ASN A 101 0.89 8.55 9.80
N ASN A 102 1.51 7.41 10.15
CA ASN A 102 0.98 6.49 11.17
C ASN A 102 -0.43 6.00 10.79
N VAL A 103 -0.59 5.46 9.59
CA VAL A 103 -1.90 5.04 9.06
C VAL A 103 -1.88 3.55 8.74
N ILE A 104 -3.00 2.89 9.05
CA ILE A 104 -3.27 1.52 8.60
C ILE A 104 -4.45 1.54 7.64
N ILE A 105 -4.23 1.06 6.42
CA ILE A 105 -5.28 0.79 5.44
C ILE A 105 -5.56 -0.72 5.44
N GLY A 106 -6.81 -1.10 5.62
CA GLY A 106 -7.23 -2.50 5.62
C GLY A 106 -7.06 -3.17 4.26
N ALA A 107 -7.00 -4.50 4.27
CA ALA A 107 -6.94 -5.29 3.05
C ALA A 107 -8.16 -5.02 2.15
N ARG A 108 -7.95 -4.95 0.83
CA ARG A 108 -8.96 -4.68 -0.20
C ARG A 108 -9.71 -3.35 -0.04
N ALA A 109 -9.20 -2.43 0.77
CA ALA A 109 -9.78 -1.10 0.86
C ALA A 109 -9.55 -0.29 -0.42
N MET A 110 -10.56 0.48 -0.83
CA MET A 110 -10.46 1.44 -1.93
C MET A 110 -10.40 2.85 -1.37
N VAL A 111 -9.21 3.46 -1.43
CA VAL A 111 -8.94 4.80 -0.89
C VAL A 111 -9.23 5.83 -1.98
N THR A 112 -10.34 6.54 -1.83
CA THR A 112 -10.86 7.52 -2.81
C THR A 112 -10.78 8.96 -2.30
N LYS A 113 -10.41 9.15 -1.03
CA LYS A 113 -10.25 10.46 -0.36
C LYS A 113 -9.05 10.41 0.56
N ASP A 114 -8.56 11.57 0.96
CA ASP A 114 -7.46 11.69 1.90
C ASP A 114 -7.75 10.98 3.22
N ILE A 115 -6.70 10.38 3.78
CA ILE A 115 -6.76 9.70 5.08
C ILE A 115 -5.86 10.47 6.05
N PRO A 116 -6.42 10.98 7.16
CA PRO A 116 -5.66 11.73 8.14
C PRO A 116 -4.62 10.85 8.86
N SER A 117 -3.58 11.50 9.40
CA SER A 117 -2.56 10.81 10.22
C SER A 117 -3.18 10.15 11.47
N ASN A 118 -2.48 9.15 12.01
CA ASN A 118 -2.85 8.44 13.24
C ASN A 118 -4.21 7.72 13.17
N SER A 119 -4.54 7.14 12.04
CA SER A 119 -5.85 6.53 11.81
C SER A 119 -5.78 5.13 11.19
N VAL A 120 -6.86 4.39 11.35
CA VAL A 120 -7.12 3.10 10.71
C VAL A 120 -8.33 3.24 9.81
N ALA A 121 -8.16 3.00 8.53
CA ALA A 121 -9.23 3.10 7.53
C ALA A 121 -9.43 1.77 6.79
N VAL A 122 -10.68 1.41 6.55
CA VAL A 122 -11.07 0.16 5.90
C VAL A 122 -12.27 0.35 4.98
N GLY A 123 -12.49 -0.60 4.09
CA GLY A 123 -13.72 -0.73 3.31
C GLY A 123 -13.66 -0.14 1.90
N ILE A 124 -14.76 -0.27 1.18
CA ILE A 124 -15.01 0.22 -0.18
C ILE A 124 -16.25 1.12 -0.09
N HIS A 125 -16.06 2.45 -0.05
CA HIS A 125 -14.80 3.23 -0.03
C HIS A 125 -14.19 3.27 1.39
N ALA A 126 -12.87 3.40 1.47
CA ALA A 126 -12.16 3.44 2.74
C ALA A 126 -12.65 4.58 3.64
N ARG A 127 -12.97 4.25 4.89
CA ARG A 127 -13.37 5.20 5.93
C ARG A 127 -12.55 4.96 7.19
N VAL A 128 -12.19 6.03 7.87
CA VAL A 128 -11.57 5.95 9.20
C VAL A 128 -12.58 5.33 10.17
N ILE A 129 -12.17 4.26 10.84
CA ILE A 129 -13.00 3.51 11.80
C ILE A 129 -12.51 3.61 13.23
N LYS A 130 -11.25 3.99 13.44
CA LYS A 130 -10.63 4.19 14.75
C LYS A 130 -9.31 4.91 14.62
N THR A 131 -8.75 5.33 15.75
CA THR A 131 -7.40 5.86 15.83
C THR A 131 -6.35 4.74 15.79
N LEU A 132 -5.11 5.11 15.47
CA LEU A 132 -4.00 4.15 15.54
C LEU A 132 -3.74 3.70 16.98
N GLU A 133 -3.93 4.57 17.98
CA GLU A 133 -3.72 4.22 19.40
C GLU A 133 -4.73 3.17 19.86
N GLU A 134 -6.01 3.32 19.57
CA GLU A 134 -7.03 2.30 19.86
C GLU A 134 -6.70 0.95 19.19
N TYR A 135 -6.18 0.99 17.95
CA TYR A 135 -5.72 -0.22 17.26
C TYR A 135 -4.54 -0.87 17.98
N LYS A 136 -3.56 -0.06 18.40
CA LYS A 136 -2.36 -0.49 19.11
C LYS A 136 -2.68 -1.15 20.45
N GLU A 137 -3.54 -0.52 21.27
CA GLU A 137 -3.97 -1.07 22.55
C GLU A 137 -4.59 -2.46 22.40
N LYS A 138 -5.51 -2.61 21.44
CA LYS A 138 -6.11 -3.92 21.14
C LYS A 138 -5.07 -4.93 20.66
N THR A 139 -4.21 -4.52 19.74
CA THR A 139 -3.19 -5.38 19.16
C THR A 139 -2.22 -5.90 20.21
N PHE A 140 -1.77 -5.06 21.15
CA PHE A 140 -0.82 -5.47 22.20
C PHE A 140 -1.42 -6.43 23.21
N LYS A 141 -2.75 -6.36 23.46
CA LYS A 141 -3.45 -7.35 24.29
C LYS A 141 -3.56 -8.72 23.62
N GLU A 142 -3.65 -8.77 22.31
CA GLU A 142 -3.88 -9.99 21.52
C GLU A 142 -2.58 -10.57 20.90
N ALA A 143 -1.48 -9.80 20.89
CA ALA A 143 -0.27 -10.16 20.17
C ALA A 143 0.55 -11.25 20.87
N ASP A 144 1.02 -12.19 20.08
CA ASP A 144 2.04 -13.15 20.49
C ASP A 144 3.43 -12.63 20.12
N ASN A 145 4.38 -12.70 21.08
CA ASN A 145 5.78 -12.36 20.85
C ASN A 145 6.56 -13.50 20.17
N SER A 146 6.04 -13.96 19.02
CA SER A 146 6.56 -15.15 18.30
C SER A 146 7.52 -14.83 17.15
N LYS A 147 7.90 -13.56 16.97
CA LYS A 147 8.71 -13.13 15.82
C LYS A 147 10.14 -13.70 15.82
N HIS A 148 10.68 -14.00 17.00
CA HIS A 148 12.00 -14.59 17.20
C HIS A 148 12.05 -16.10 16.97
N MET A 149 10.90 -16.78 16.90
CA MET A 149 10.83 -18.22 16.74
C MET A 149 11.19 -18.63 15.30
N ASP A 150 11.92 -19.73 15.17
CA ASP A 150 12.09 -20.42 13.88
C ASP A 150 10.77 -21.04 13.38
N ALA A 151 10.74 -21.49 12.13
CA ALA A 151 9.52 -21.98 11.49
C ALA A 151 8.92 -23.23 12.19
N VAL A 152 9.76 -24.12 12.71
CA VAL A 152 9.33 -25.37 13.35
C VAL A 152 8.72 -25.08 14.71
N SER A 153 9.43 -24.34 15.57
CA SER A 153 9.00 -23.93 16.89
C SER A 153 7.72 -23.10 16.82
N LYS A 154 7.65 -22.18 15.88
CA LYS A 154 6.47 -21.35 15.64
C LYS A 154 5.25 -22.17 15.23
N LYS A 155 5.43 -23.15 14.34
CA LYS A 155 4.37 -24.07 13.94
C LYS A 155 3.85 -24.90 15.13
N ALA A 156 4.75 -25.44 15.94
CA ALA A 156 4.40 -26.21 17.15
C ALA A 156 3.64 -25.35 18.16
N TYR A 157 4.13 -24.12 18.43
CA TYR A 157 3.49 -23.15 19.33
C TYR A 157 2.04 -22.89 18.95
N TYR A 158 1.78 -22.51 17.67
CA TYR A 158 0.42 -22.17 17.25
C TYR A 158 -0.51 -23.37 17.11
N LYS A 159 0.01 -24.55 16.72
CA LYS A 159 -0.79 -25.77 16.77
C LYS A 159 -1.26 -26.10 18.19
N ASN A 160 -0.37 -26.00 19.17
CA ASN A 160 -0.71 -26.24 20.56
C ASN A 160 -1.68 -25.18 21.14
N LYS A 161 -1.56 -23.93 20.69
CA LYS A 161 -2.42 -22.81 21.14
C LYS A 161 -3.87 -22.94 20.63
N TYR A 162 -4.07 -23.38 19.39
CA TYR A 162 -5.36 -23.27 18.71
C TYR A 162 -6.06 -24.60 18.38
N PHE A 163 -5.35 -25.73 18.48
CA PHE A 163 -5.89 -27.03 18.06
C PHE A 163 -5.66 -28.12 19.13
N ARG A 164 -5.84 -27.76 20.38
CA ARG A 164 -5.88 -28.71 21.51
C ARG A 164 -7.23 -29.40 21.56
#